data_0f3a255ed004f189aaa4b65d47d9cde3
#
_entry.id   0f3a255ed004f189aaa4b65d47d9cde3
#
_cell.length_a   1.000
_cell.length_b   1.000
_cell.length_c   1.000
_cell.angle_alpha   90.00
_cell.angle_beta   90.00
_cell.angle_gamma   90.00
#
_symmetry.space_group_name_H-M   'P 1'
#
loop_
_entity.id
_entity.type
_entity.pdbx_description
1 polymer ?
#
loop_
_entity_poly.entity_id
_entity_poly.type
_entity_poly.pdbx_seq_one_letter_code
_entity_poly.pdbx_strand_id
1 'polypeptide(L)'
;AGAAANKELMWKRAKGFFDVVAYTGTGSARTVPHSLGVPPEMIWARSRTTTEQWVVYHSSTTLGSSPPESIISYLNLNNRSGVAANWNNTAPTDSVFSLGTATTVNQSNIPYIAYLFATLDGVSKCGGYTGNGSSQTIDCGFSSGSRFVLIHRTDDPDDDGVSGDWYVWDSLRGIVAGNDPHLSLNTSAAQVTNDDSVDPHNSGF
;
A
#
# COMPACT_ATOMS: atom_id res chain seq x y z
N ALA A 1 3.00 -24.46 25.40
CA ALA A 1 2.71 -23.38 24.44
C ALA A 1 4.02 -23.03 23.77
N GLY A 2 4.19 -23.38 22.50
CA GLY A 2 5.35 -22.96 21.71
C GLY A 2 5.32 -21.45 21.53
N ALA A 3 6.46 -20.79 21.66
CA ALA A 3 6.59 -19.37 21.35
C ALA A 3 6.16 -19.16 19.88
N ALA A 4 5.22 -18.26 19.64
CA ALA A 4 4.86 -17.88 18.29
C ALA A 4 6.11 -17.32 17.59
N ALA A 5 6.52 -17.94 16.48
CA ALA A 5 7.64 -17.44 15.71
C ALA A 5 7.23 -16.13 15.04
N ASN A 6 7.88 -15.04 15.40
CA ASN A 6 7.69 -13.76 14.70
C ASN A 6 8.21 -13.89 13.27
N LYS A 7 7.46 -13.31 12.33
CA LYS A 7 7.89 -13.19 10.93
C LYS A 7 8.14 -11.72 10.64
N GLU A 8 9.31 -11.43 10.10
CA GLU A 8 9.75 -10.07 9.80
C GLU A 8 9.94 -9.91 8.30
N LEU A 9 9.41 -8.81 7.77
CA LEU A 9 9.62 -8.38 6.38
C LEU A 9 10.55 -7.17 6.41
N MET A 10 11.66 -7.26 5.71
CA MET A 10 12.65 -6.19 5.63
C MET A 10 12.80 -5.68 4.21
N TRP A 11 12.64 -4.37 4.01
CA TRP A 11 12.91 -3.70 2.75
C TRP A 11 14.17 -2.84 2.86
N LYS A 12 15.07 -2.99 1.90
CA LYS A 12 16.25 -2.15 1.79
C LYS A 12 15.96 -0.99 0.85
N ARG A 13 16.29 0.24 1.28
CA ARG A 13 16.23 1.42 0.41
C ARG A 13 17.06 1.20 -0.86
N ALA A 14 16.44 1.42 -2.00
CA ALA A 14 17.10 1.35 -3.32
C ALA A 14 16.34 2.21 -4.32
N LYS A 15 17.07 2.91 -5.19
CA LYS A 15 16.47 3.71 -6.28
C LYS A 15 15.57 2.84 -7.14
N GLY A 16 14.44 3.39 -7.55
CA GLY A 16 13.44 2.73 -8.38
C GLY A 16 12.59 1.68 -7.64
N PHE A 17 12.89 1.36 -6.38
CA PHE A 17 12.21 0.30 -5.62
C PHE A 17 11.52 0.83 -4.37
N PHE A 18 12.32 1.31 -3.39
CA PHE A 18 11.83 1.66 -2.07
C PHE A 18 12.63 2.80 -1.45
N ASP A 19 11.94 3.76 -0.85
CA ASP A 19 12.54 4.82 -0.05
C ASP A 19 11.77 5.06 1.25
N VAL A 20 12.45 5.62 2.25
CA VAL A 20 11.85 6.03 3.53
C VAL A 20 12.24 7.47 3.81
N VAL A 21 11.25 8.31 4.06
CA VAL A 21 11.41 9.73 4.30
C VAL A 21 10.80 10.11 5.64
N ALA A 22 11.61 10.70 6.53
CA ALA A 22 11.12 11.35 7.75
C ALA A 22 11.00 12.86 7.51
N TYR A 23 9.89 13.45 7.93
CA TYR A 23 9.65 14.89 7.79
C TYR A 23 8.84 15.44 8.97
N THR A 24 8.87 16.77 9.14
CA THR A 24 8.03 17.46 10.12
C THR A 24 6.94 18.22 9.37
N GLY A 25 5.69 18.06 9.78
CA GLY A 25 4.55 18.77 9.20
C GLY A 25 4.62 20.29 9.48
N THR A 26 4.04 21.06 8.58
CA THR A 26 4.02 22.54 8.66
C THR A 26 2.61 23.13 8.77
N GLY A 27 1.58 22.32 8.54
CA GLY A 27 0.19 22.78 8.46
C GLY A 27 -0.15 23.56 7.18
N SER A 28 0.82 23.73 6.27
CA SER A 28 0.66 24.42 4.99
C SER A 28 1.05 23.51 3.84
N ALA A 29 0.38 23.67 2.69
CA ALA A 29 0.69 22.89 1.51
C ALA A 29 2.18 23.03 1.13
N ARG A 30 2.82 21.90 0.79
CA ARG A 30 4.27 21.84 0.53
C ARG A 30 4.65 20.60 -0.26
N THR A 31 5.88 20.56 -0.72
CA THR A 31 6.53 19.33 -1.23
C THR A 31 7.51 18.77 -0.20
N VAL A 32 7.71 17.46 -0.25
CA VAL A 32 8.69 16.73 0.55
C VAL A 32 9.63 15.98 -0.41
N PRO A 33 10.95 16.22 -0.34
CA PRO A 33 11.90 15.55 -1.22
C PRO A 33 12.11 14.08 -0.84
N HIS A 34 12.42 13.26 -1.84
CA HIS A 34 12.80 11.85 -1.68
C HIS A 34 13.95 11.47 -2.63
N SER A 35 14.50 10.27 -2.43
CA SER A 35 15.62 9.76 -3.22
C SER A 35 15.28 8.52 -4.03
N LEU A 36 13.99 8.25 -4.25
CA LEU A 36 13.53 7.10 -5.02
C LEU A 36 14.01 7.13 -6.47
N GLY A 37 14.08 8.34 -7.08
CA GLY A 37 14.58 8.57 -8.43
C GLY A 37 13.58 8.24 -9.54
N VAL A 38 12.36 7.86 -9.16
CA VAL A 38 11.19 7.68 -10.02
C VAL A 38 9.97 8.16 -9.22
N PRO A 39 8.84 8.50 -9.86
CA PRO A 39 7.61 8.81 -9.13
C PRO A 39 7.18 7.62 -8.27
N PRO A 40 6.91 7.78 -6.97
CA PRO A 40 6.33 6.73 -6.17
C PRO A 40 4.92 6.39 -6.67
N GLU A 41 4.65 5.10 -6.83
CA GLU A 41 3.35 4.57 -7.22
C GLU A 41 2.48 4.26 -6.00
N MET A 42 3.11 4.01 -4.84
CA MET A 42 2.43 3.88 -3.56
C MET A 42 3.20 4.60 -2.46
N ILE A 43 2.48 5.32 -1.59
CA ILE A 43 3.04 5.99 -0.42
C ILE A 43 2.22 5.63 0.80
N TRP A 44 2.87 5.18 1.88
CA TRP A 44 2.27 5.05 3.19
C TRP A 44 2.82 6.14 4.10
N ALA A 45 1.98 7.00 4.62
CA ALA A 45 2.39 8.08 5.51
C ALA A 45 1.69 8.01 6.86
N ARG A 46 2.43 8.27 7.93
CA ARG A 46 1.89 8.29 9.29
C ARG A 46 2.63 9.27 10.19
N SER A 47 1.91 9.86 11.13
CA SER A 47 2.50 10.53 12.29
C SER A 47 3.27 9.53 13.16
N ARG A 48 4.42 9.97 13.68
CA ARG A 48 5.24 9.17 14.60
C ARG A 48 4.86 9.38 16.08
N THR A 49 4.00 10.34 16.38
CA THR A 49 3.68 10.75 17.75
C THR A 49 2.21 10.86 18.07
N THR A 50 1.35 10.82 17.06
CA THR A 50 -0.12 10.86 17.24
C THR A 50 -0.75 9.53 16.85
N THR A 51 -2.01 9.32 17.25
CA THR A 51 -2.79 8.10 16.96
C THR A 51 -3.49 8.14 15.59
N GLU A 52 -3.06 9.04 14.69
CA GLU A 52 -3.63 9.19 13.34
C GLU A 52 -3.48 7.92 12.50
N GLN A 53 -4.29 7.85 11.46
CA GLN A 53 -4.33 6.72 10.53
C GLN A 53 -3.05 6.61 9.69
N TRP A 54 -2.80 5.43 9.15
CA TRP A 54 -1.85 5.23 8.07
C TRP A 54 -2.49 5.64 6.75
N VAL A 55 -2.15 6.80 6.23
CA VAL A 55 -2.70 7.31 4.96
C VAL A 55 -1.96 6.68 3.80
N VAL A 56 -2.71 6.19 2.82
CA VAL A 56 -2.17 5.55 1.62
C VAL A 56 -2.52 6.37 0.38
N TYR A 57 -1.52 6.65 -0.44
CA TYR A 57 -1.64 7.00 -1.86
C TYR A 57 -1.34 5.76 -2.70
N HIS A 58 -2.07 5.55 -3.77
CA HIS A 58 -1.74 4.54 -4.76
C HIS A 58 -2.13 5.01 -6.16
N SER A 59 -1.20 4.95 -7.11
CA SER A 59 -1.36 5.49 -8.47
C SER A 59 -2.46 4.82 -9.30
N SER A 60 -2.84 3.59 -8.94
CA SER A 60 -3.92 2.85 -9.63
C SER A 60 -5.28 2.94 -8.91
N THR A 61 -5.39 3.69 -7.81
CA THR A 61 -6.67 3.86 -7.13
C THR A 61 -7.57 4.75 -7.97
N THR A 62 -8.81 4.31 -8.20
CA THR A 62 -9.83 5.06 -8.92
C THR A 62 -11.08 5.22 -8.06
N LEU A 63 -11.71 6.39 -8.14
CA LEU A 63 -12.99 6.67 -7.49
C LEU A 63 -13.80 7.58 -8.41
N GLY A 64 -14.65 6.97 -9.24
CA GLY A 64 -15.32 7.69 -10.32
C GLY A 64 -14.31 8.34 -11.26
N SER A 65 -14.43 9.66 -11.47
CA SER A 65 -13.51 10.46 -12.31
C SER A 65 -12.38 11.12 -11.51
N SER A 66 -12.24 10.83 -10.22
CA SER A 66 -11.22 11.47 -9.36
C SER A 66 -9.85 10.89 -9.66
N PRO A 67 -8.82 11.74 -9.83
CA PRO A 67 -7.46 11.26 -10.06
C PRO A 67 -6.84 10.72 -8.76
N PRO A 68 -5.87 9.78 -8.85
CA PRO A 68 -5.26 9.11 -7.69
C PRO A 68 -4.74 10.06 -6.60
N GLU A 69 -4.17 11.19 -6.96
CA GLU A 69 -3.63 12.18 -6.03
C GLU A 69 -4.70 12.95 -5.24
N SER A 70 -5.97 12.81 -5.59
CA SER A 70 -7.09 13.32 -4.80
C SER A 70 -7.73 12.25 -3.92
N ILE A 71 -7.26 11.00 -3.99
CA ILE A 71 -7.86 9.86 -3.29
C ILE A 71 -6.95 9.41 -2.16
N ILE A 72 -7.54 8.97 -1.06
CA ILE A 72 -6.84 8.34 0.05
C ILE A 72 -7.51 7.03 0.44
N SER A 73 -6.70 6.08 0.91
CA SER A 73 -7.12 4.92 1.67
C SER A 73 -6.38 4.91 3.01
N TYR A 74 -6.78 4.03 3.91
CA TYR A 74 -6.14 3.86 5.20
C TYR A 74 -5.69 2.41 5.38
N LEU A 75 -4.39 2.18 5.58
CA LEU A 75 -3.83 0.84 5.72
C LEU A 75 -4.36 0.06 6.94
N ASN A 76 -4.84 0.77 7.94
CA ASN A 76 -5.36 0.21 9.20
C ASN A 76 -6.89 0.26 9.30
N LEU A 77 -7.59 0.51 8.20
CA LEU A 77 -9.05 0.51 8.13
C LEU A 77 -9.50 -0.18 6.83
N ASN A 78 -10.75 -0.60 6.80
CA ASN A 78 -11.42 -1.14 5.62
C ASN A 78 -12.40 -0.14 4.97
N ASN A 79 -12.29 1.14 5.33
CA ASN A 79 -13.14 2.17 4.78
C ASN A 79 -12.81 2.39 3.29
N ARG A 80 -13.86 2.72 2.54
CA ARG A 80 -13.74 3.19 1.18
C ARG A 80 -12.75 4.36 1.09
N SER A 81 -11.97 4.35 0.03
CA SER A 81 -11.14 5.48 -0.34
C SER A 81 -12.02 6.71 -0.58
N GLY A 82 -11.71 7.81 0.09
CA GLY A 82 -12.42 9.08 -0.05
C GLY A 82 -11.63 10.09 -0.85
N VAL A 83 -12.33 11.11 -1.37
CA VAL A 83 -11.66 12.27 -1.99
C VAL A 83 -11.18 13.21 -0.89
N ALA A 84 -9.88 13.52 -0.88
CA ALA A 84 -9.28 14.40 0.11
C ALA A 84 -7.98 15.06 -0.41
N ALA A 85 -7.70 16.25 0.08
CA ALA A 85 -6.52 17.02 -0.34
C ALA A 85 -5.25 16.69 0.47
N ASN A 86 -5.07 15.44 0.88
CA ASN A 86 -3.89 15.01 1.63
C ASN A 86 -2.62 15.17 0.79
N TRP A 87 -2.69 14.85 -0.49
CA TRP A 87 -1.60 14.91 -1.46
C TRP A 87 -1.62 16.20 -2.28
N ASN A 88 -2.36 17.24 -1.81
CA ASN A 88 -2.51 18.54 -2.47
C ASN A 88 -3.01 18.41 -3.92
N ASN A 89 -3.79 17.39 -4.24
CA ASN A 89 -4.27 17.07 -5.59
C ASN A 89 -3.14 17.13 -6.64
N THR A 90 -1.95 16.68 -6.27
CA THR A 90 -0.75 16.80 -7.11
C THR A 90 -0.02 15.47 -7.11
N ALA A 91 0.11 14.87 -8.29
CA ALA A 91 0.82 13.61 -8.47
C ALA A 91 2.29 13.72 -8.02
N PRO A 92 2.86 12.69 -7.40
CA PRO A 92 4.27 12.65 -7.07
C PRO A 92 5.15 12.72 -8.33
N THR A 93 6.36 13.25 -8.17
CA THR A 93 7.39 13.28 -9.21
C THR A 93 8.54 12.31 -8.87
N ASP A 94 9.60 12.30 -9.66
CA ASP A 94 10.82 11.51 -9.40
C ASP A 94 11.64 11.97 -8.19
N SER A 95 11.33 13.14 -7.66
CA SER A 95 12.13 13.80 -6.62
C SER A 95 11.33 14.33 -5.43
N VAL A 96 10.02 14.55 -5.56
CA VAL A 96 9.17 15.07 -4.49
C VAL A 96 7.77 14.43 -4.51
N PHE A 97 7.13 14.36 -3.35
CA PHE A 97 5.69 14.20 -3.22
C PHE A 97 5.08 15.42 -2.55
N SER A 98 3.82 15.69 -2.87
CA SER A 98 3.10 16.86 -2.37
C SER A 98 2.27 16.53 -1.15
N LEU A 99 2.18 17.46 -0.21
CA LEU A 99 1.30 17.40 0.95
C LEU A 99 0.38 18.61 0.96
N GLY A 100 -0.88 18.38 1.23
CA GLY A 100 -1.86 19.42 1.52
C GLY A 100 -1.83 19.85 2.98
N THR A 101 -2.95 20.38 3.48
CA THR A 101 -3.09 20.89 4.84
C THR A 101 -3.68 19.88 5.83
N ALA A 102 -3.99 18.66 5.38
CA ALA A 102 -4.60 17.64 6.21
C ALA A 102 -3.71 17.24 7.39
N THR A 103 -4.27 17.24 8.60
CA THR A 103 -3.55 16.94 9.84
C THR A 103 -3.03 15.51 9.88
N THR A 104 -3.66 14.58 9.17
CA THR A 104 -3.23 13.19 9.07
C THR A 104 -1.84 13.00 8.43
N VAL A 105 -1.41 13.96 7.59
CA VAL A 105 -0.11 13.91 6.89
C VAL A 105 0.77 15.14 7.09
N ASN A 106 0.23 16.29 7.57
CA ASN A 106 0.98 17.55 7.58
C ASN A 106 0.61 18.50 8.71
N GLN A 107 0.20 18.02 9.89
CA GLN A 107 -0.05 18.88 11.05
C GLN A 107 1.24 19.59 11.48
N SER A 108 1.12 20.89 11.79
CA SER A 108 2.27 21.70 12.18
C SER A 108 3.03 21.12 13.38
N ASN A 109 4.35 21.07 13.26
CA ASN A 109 5.32 20.56 14.27
C ASN A 109 5.17 19.07 14.64
N ILE A 110 4.38 18.29 13.92
CA ILE A 110 4.29 16.84 14.14
C ILE A 110 5.27 16.10 13.23
N PRO A 111 6.08 15.17 13.78
CA PRO A 111 6.97 14.33 12.98
C PRO A 111 6.21 13.20 12.30
N TYR A 112 6.51 12.97 11.02
CA TYR A 112 5.94 11.93 10.16
C TYR A 112 7.01 11.03 9.60
N ILE A 113 6.59 9.88 9.12
CA ILE A 113 7.36 8.97 8.28
C ILE A 113 6.54 8.60 7.05
N ALA A 114 7.18 8.55 5.89
CA ALA A 114 6.59 8.07 4.66
C ALA A 114 7.44 6.94 4.07
N TYR A 115 6.77 5.87 3.65
CA TYR A 115 7.34 4.74 2.92
C TYR A 115 6.88 4.87 1.47
N LEU A 116 7.83 4.89 0.54
CA LEU A 116 7.60 5.11 -0.88
C LEU A 116 7.98 3.85 -1.65
N PHE A 117 7.08 3.40 -2.52
CA PHE A 117 7.25 2.19 -3.32
C PHE A 117 7.08 2.53 -4.80
N ALA A 118 7.83 1.86 -5.66
CA ALA A 118 7.69 1.94 -7.09
C ALA A 118 7.90 0.57 -7.76
N THR A 119 7.45 0.44 -9.00
CA THR A 119 7.73 -0.69 -9.86
C THR A 119 9.20 -0.67 -10.28
N LEU A 120 9.88 -1.77 -10.06
CA LEU A 120 11.22 -2.05 -10.55
C LEU A 120 11.22 -3.44 -11.19
N ASP A 121 11.52 -3.51 -12.48
CA ASP A 121 11.45 -4.75 -13.26
C ASP A 121 12.16 -5.91 -12.56
N GLY A 122 11.48 -7.04 -12.46
CA GLY A 122 11.96 -8.23 -11.82
C GLY A 122 12.06 -8.18 -10.29
N VAL A 123 11.73 -7.06 -9.64
CA VAL A 123 11.89 -6.85 -8.19
C VAL A 123 10.59 -6.49 -7.50
N SER A 124 9.86 -5.51 -8.03
CA SER A 124 8.62 -5.01 -7.43
C SER A 124 7.62 -4.58 -8.48
N LYS A 125 6.34 -4.69 -8.14
CA LYS A 125 5.23 -4.19 -8.95
C LYS A 125 4.22 -3.49 -8.02
N CYS A 126 3.94 -2.22 -8.30
CA CYS A 126 2.75 -1.54 -7.83
C CYS A 126 1.76 -1.47 -9.00
N GLY A 127 0.50 -1.78 -8.79
CA GLY A 127 -0.47 -1.79 -9.88
C GLY A 127 -1.87 -2.09 -9.39
N GLY A 128 -2.80 -2.15 -10.33
CA GLY A 128 -4.19 -2.53 -10.09
C GLY A 128 -4.63 -3.57 -11.12
N TYR A 129 -5.61 -4.35 -10.76
CA TYR A 129 -6.27 -5.28 -11.67
C TYR A 129 -7.78 -5.28 -11.39
N THR A 130 -8.56 -5.76 -12.34
CA THR A 130 -10.01 -5.94 -12.16
C THR A 130 -10.30 -7.40 -11.93
N GLY A 131 -10.95 -7.73 -10.82
CA GLY A 131 -11.46 -9.07 -10.54
C GLY A 131 -12.52 -9.48 -11.58
N ASN A 132 -12.47 -10.73 -12.04
CA ASN A 132 -13.38 -11.27 -13.02
C ASN A 132 -14.25 -12.43 -12.47
N GLY A 133 -14.13 -12.73 -11.17
CA GLY A 133 -14.87 -13.82 -10.52
C GLY A 133 -14.34 -15.22 -10.83
N SER A 134 -13.17 -15.31 -11.46
CA SER A 134 -12.51 -16.58 -11.83
C SER A 134 -11.01 -16.47 -11.57
N SER A 135 -10.30 -17.60 -11.55
CA SER A 135 -8.84 -17.63 -11.51
C SER A 135 -8.26 -16.84 -12.68
N GLN A 136 -7.27 -15.99 -12.38
CA GLN A 136 -6.55 -15.19 -13.39
C GLN A 136 -5.10 -14.99 -12.95
N THR A 137 -4.20 -14.93 -13.90
CA THR A 137 -2.79 -14.63 -13.63
C THR A 137 -2.58 -13.11 -13.62
N ILE A 138 -1.99 -12.61 -12.53
CA ILE A 138 -1.55 -11.22 -12.42
C ILE A 138 -0.05 -11.16 -12.70
N ASP A 139 0.30 -10.72 -13.91
CA ASP A 139 1.68 -10.60 -14.35
C ASP A 139 2.33 -9.37 -13.73
N CYS A 140 3.35 -9.59 -12.91
CA CYS A 140 4.14 -8.57 -12.22
C CYS A 140 5.51 -8.33 -12.88
N GLY A 141 5.83 -9.04 -13.98
CA GLY A 141 7.14 -8.97 -14.64
C GLY A 141 8.25 -9.70 -13.88
N PHE A 142 7.91 -10.62 -12.99
CA PHE A 142 8.90 -11.41 -12.24
C PHE A 142 9.36 -12.64 -13.04
N SER A 143 10.43 -13.27 -12.61
CA SER A 143 10.95 -14.53 -13.19
C SER A 143 10.93 -15.71 -12.22
N SER A 144 10.62 -15.46 -10.95
CA SER A 144 10.64 -16.46 -9.87
C SER A 144 9.48 -16.32 -8.88
N GLY A 145 8.40 -15.68 -9.33
CA GLY A 145 7.18 -15.49 -8.56
C GLY A 145 7.25 -14.40 -7.50
N SER A 146 6.11 -14.16 -6.87
CA SER A 146 5.95 -13.17 -5.80
C SER A 146 6.40 -13.74 -4.46
N ARG A 147 7.15 -12.97 -3.69
CA ARG A 147 7.53 -13.29 -2.31
C ARG A 147 6.70 -12.57 -1.26
N PHE A 148 6.03 -11.53 -1.68
CA PHE A 148 5.13 -10.70 -0.89
C PHE A 148 4.05 -10.15 -1.81
N VAL A 149 2.79 -10.30 -1.41
CA VAL A 149 1.64 -9.79 -2.12
C VAL A 149 0.77 -9.02 -1.12
N LEU A 150 0.41 -7.79 -1.45
CA LEU A 150 -0.51 -6.97 -0.69
C LEU A 150 -1.64 -6.52 -1.62
N ILE A 151 -2.86 -6.88 -1.26
CA ILE A 151 -4.04 -6.57 -2.06
C ILE A 151 -5.05 -5.81 -1.21
N HIS A 152 -5.65 -4.78 -1.80
CA HIS A 152 -6.78 -4.06 -1.24
C HIS A 152 -7.80 -3.78 -2.34
N ARG A 153 -9.05 -4.14 -2.10
CA ARG A 153 -10.16 -3.78 -2.99
C ARG A 153 -10.50 -2.30 -2.81
N THR A 154 -10.58 -1.56 -3.90
CA THR A 154 -10.80 -0.11 -3.88
C THR A 154 -12.20 0.31 -4.33
N ASP A 155 -12.98 -0.60 -4.90
CA ASP A 155 -14.40 -0.39 -5.21
C ASP A 155 -15.26 -0.63 -3.96
N ASP A 156 -16.48 -0.16 -4.03
CA ASP A 156 -17.50 -0.32 -3.00
C ASP A 156 -18.82 -0.60 -3.74
N PRO A 157 -19.03 -1.86 -4.14
CA PRO A 157 -20.16 -2.21 -5.00
C PRO A 157 -21.52 -2.05 -4.30
N ASP A 158 -21.53 -2.10 -2.96
CA ASP A 158 -22.74 -2.03 -2.14
C ASP A 158 -23.00 -0.60 -1.62
N ASP A 159 -22.09 0.34 -1.88
CA ASP A 159 -22.12 1.75 -1.44
C ASP A 159 -22.30 1.89 0.10
N ASP A 160 -21.76 0.94 0.86
CA ASP A 160 -21.84 0.90 2.33
C ASP A 160 -20.64 1.55 3.02
N GLY A 161 -19.70 2.09 2.24
CA GLY A 161 -18.47 2.73 2.73
C GLY A 161 -17.34 1.75 3.05
N VAL A 162 -17.47 0.47 2.71
CA VAL A 162 -16.49 -0.58 2.97
C VAL A 162 -15.92 -1.12 1.67
N SER A 163 -14.63 -0.93 1.45
CA SER A 163 -13.93 -1.43 0.25
C SER A 163 -13.22 -2.77 0.45
N GLY A 164 -13.18 -3.30 1.66
CA GLY A 164 -12.53 -4.57 2.01
C GLY A 164 -11.25 -4.40 2.81
N ASP A 165 -10.74 -5.50 3.30
CA ASP A 165 -9.53 -5.53 4.12
C ASP A 165 -8.26 -5.39 3.26
N TRP A 166 -7.15 -5.10 3.93
CA TRP A 166 -5.81 -5.16 3.37
C TRP A 166 -5.23 -6.55 3.60
N TYR A 167 -5.28 -7.40 2.60
CA TYR A 167 -4.80 -8.77 2.68
C TYR A 167 -3.32 -8.85 2.33
N VAL A 168 -2.56 -9.64 3.09
CA VAL A 168 -1.13 -9.86 2.86
C VAL A 168 -0.77 -11.34 2.87
N TRP A 169 -0.09 -11.76 1.82
CA TRP A 169 0.54 -13.06 1.67
C TRP A 169 2.05 -12.88 1.60
N ASP A 170 2.79 -13.84 2.09
CA ASP A 170 4.25 -13.85 1.95
C ASP A 170 4.80 -15.28 1.90
N SER A 171 5.98 -15.42 1.31
CA SER A 171 6.63 -16.71 1.15
C SER A 171 7.08 -17.37 2.46
N LEU A 172 7.09 -16.65 3.59
CA LEU A 172 7.39 -17.19 4.91
C LEU A 172 6.19 -17.89 5.55
N ARG A 173 4.97 -17.46 5.20
CA ARG A 173 3.72 -18.12 5.56
C ARG A 173 3.40 -19.24 4.58
N GLY A 174 3.69 -19.03 3.32
CA GLY A 174 3.47 -19.93 2.21
C GLY A 174 2.56 -19.27 1.15
N ILE A 175 3.14 -18.89 0.00
CA ILE A 175 2.40 -18.70 -1.23
C ILE A 175 2.54 -20.01 -1.97
N VAL A 176 1.50 -20.85 -1.91
CA VAL A 176 1.55 -22.24 -2.42
C VAL A 176 0.29 -22.54 -3.23
N ALA A 177 0.33 -23.52 -4.09
CA ALA A 177 -0.88 -23.98 -4.76
C ALA A 177 -1.84 -24.63 -3.75
N GLY A 178 -3.08 -24.19 -3.74
CA GLY A 178 -4.08 -24.56 -2.74
C GLY A 178 -4.12 -23.58 -1.57
N ASN A 179 -4.39 -24.06 -0.36
CA ASN A 179 -4.56 -23.17 0.79
C ASN A 179 -3.28 -22.37 1.11
N ASP A 180 -3.37 -21.04 0.97
CA ASP A 180 -2.28 -20.09 1.21
C ASP A 180 -2.58 -19.18 2.42
N PRO A 181 -1.76 -19.27 3.47
CA PRO A 181 -1.98 -18.50 4.69
C PRO A 181 -1.82 -16.99 4.47
N HIS A 182 -2.79 -16.21 4.97
CA HIS A 182 -2.73 -14.75 4.88
C HIS A 182 -3.17 -14.04 6.17
N LEU A 183 -2.89 -12.75 6.25
CA LEU A 183 -3.32 -11.84 7.31
C LEU A 183 -4.08 -10.66 6.72
N SER A 184 -4.97 -10.08 7.52
CA SER A 184 -5.51 -8.74 7.29
C SER A 184 -4.71 -7.71 8.11
N LEU A 185 -4.12 -6.70 7.48
CA LEU A 185 -3.30 -5.70 8.18
C LEU A 185 -4.12 -4.72 9.03
N ASN A 186 -5.38 -4.54 8.71
CA ASN A 186 -6.29 -3.60 9.36
C ASN A 186 -7.12 -4.24 10.48
N THR A 187 -6.90 -5.49 10.81
CA THR A 187 -7.62 -6.21 11.86
C THR A 187 -6.65 -6.87 12.83
N SER A 188 -7.17 -7.28 14.01
CA SER A 188 -6.46 -8.14 14.96
C SER A 188 -6.86 -9.62 14.83
N ALA A 189 -7.50 -9.99 13.72
CA ALA A 189 -7.90 -11.36 13.46
C ALA A 189 -6.69 -12.29 13.37
N ALA A 190 -6.89 -13.55 13.73
CA ALA A 190 -5.88 -14.58 13.55
C ALA A 190 -5.60 -14.80 12.06
N GLN A 191 -4.40 -15.33 11.76
CA GLN A 191 -4.05 -15.77 10.42
C GLN A 191 -5.10 -16.76 9.88
N VAL A 192 -5.58 -16.50 8.66
CA VAL A 192 -6.38 -17.46 7.89
C VAL A 192 -5.44 -18.49 7.30
N THR A 193 -5.80 -19.78 7.31
CA THR A 193 -4.93 -20.88 6.85
C THR A 193 -5.63 -21.87 5.93
N ASN A 194 -6.90 -21.64 5.63
CA ASN A 194 -7.75 -22.55 4.86
C ASN A 194 -8.44 -21.86 3.67
N ASP A 195 -7.78 -20.89 3.10
CA ASP A 195 -8.26 -20.12 1.96
C ASP A 195 -7.29 -20.29 0.78
N ASP A 196 -7.83 -20.47 -0.41
CA ASP A 196 -7.14 -20.66 -1.67
C ASP A 196 -7.37 -19.41 -2.53
N SER A 197 -6.52 -18.40 -2.34
CA SER A 197 -6.74 -17.06 -2.90
C SER A 197 -5.62 -16.58 -3.81
N VAL A 198 -4.37 -16.99 -3.57
CA VAL A 198 -3.18 -16.50 -4.28
C VAL A 198 -2.22 -17.63 -4.57
N ASP A 199 -2.36 -18.21 -5.75
CA ASP A 199 -1.45 -19.25 -6.24
C ASP A 199 -0.08 -18.69 -6.69
N PRO A 200 1.01 -19.45 -6.55
CA PRO A 200 2.31 -19.05 -7.07
C PRO A 200 2.33 -19.10 -8.59
N HIS A 201 2.80 -18.02 -9.20
CA HIS A 201 3.07 -17.97 -10.63
C HIS A 201 4.43 -17.33 -10.90
N ASN A 202 5.20 -17.84 -11.89
CA ASN A 202 6.56 -17.36 -12.15
C ASN A 202 6.65 -15.87 -12.43
N SER A 203 5.68 -15.29 -13.14
CA SER A 203 5.69 -13.86 -13.45
C SER A 203 4.97 -12.99 -12.42
N GLY A 204 4.35 -13.58 -11.38
CA GLY A 204 3.55 -12.81 -10.41
C GLY A 204 2.81 -13.73 -9.44
N PHE A 205 1.49 -13.76 -9.50
CA PHE A 205 0.59 -14.62 -8.71
C PHE A 205 -0.72 -14.87 -9.48
#